data_d609409895b5792a244f016ce96027da
#
_entry.id   d609409895b5792a244f016ce96027da
#
_cell.length_a   1.000
_cell.length_b   1.000
_cell.length_c   1.000
_cell.angle_alpha   90.00
_cell.angle_beta   90.00
_cell.angle_gamma   90.00
#
_symmetry.space_group_name_H-M   'P 1'
#
loop_
_entity.id
_entity.type
_entity.pdbx_description
1 polymer ?
#
loop_
_entity_poly.entity_id
_entity_poly.type
_entity_poly.pdbx_seq_one_letter_code
_entity_poly.pdbx_strand_id
1 'polypeptide(L)'
;MIREGGCLCGAVRFKAEGEPLNVRICHCRICQKAMGSPYFVRAQFDQRALTVEGDAARYASSENIDRVFCKRCGTRLFAWRRNGTLAGVALATFDDRNAFVPTEHIWVSEKMGWVTIEDGMIRYEGTIPT
;
A
#
# COMPACT_ATOMS: atom_id res chain seq x y z
N MET A 1 -11.01 -15.30 -6.41
CA MET A 1 -9.84 -15.19 -7.30
C MET A 1 -8.62 -14.83 -6.49
N ILE A 2 -7.49 -15.44 -6.79
CA ILE A 2 -6.23 -15.17 -6.12
C ILE A 2 -5.35 -14.36 -7.05
N ARG A 3 -4.77 -13.28 -6.53
CA ARG A 3 -3.79 -12.47 -7.25
C ARG A 3 -2.45 -12.54 -6.53
N GLU A 4 -1.39 -12.67 -7.31
CA GLU A 4 -0.04 -12.83 -6.77
C GLU A 4 0.81 -11.60 -7.04
N GLY A 5 1.82 -11.44 -6.22
CA GLY A 5 2.79 -10.38 -6.38
C GLY A 5 4.03 -10.65 -5.56
N GLY A 6 4.93 -9.69 -5.53
CA GLY A 6 6.15 -9.82 -4.78
C GLY A 6 7.12 -8.67 -5.02
N CYS A 7 8.32 -8.81 -4.44
CA CYS A 7 9.37 -7.83 -4.53
C CYS A 7 10.14 -7.95 -5.86
N LEU A 8 10.95 -6.94 -6.13
CA LEU A 8 11.73 -6.87 -7.36
C LEU A 8 12.65 -8.07 -7.56
N CYS A 9 13.30 -8.54 -6.50
CA CYS A 9 14.24 -9.68 -6.61
C CYS A 9 13.56 -11.05 -6.54
N GLY A 10 12.26 -11.08 -6.19
CA GLY A 10 11.50 -12.31 -6.09
C GLY A 10 11.65 -13.07 -4.77
N ALA A 11 12.49 -12.59 -3.84
CA ALA A 11 12.70 -13.27 -2.56
C ALA A 11 11.46 -13.26 -1.65
N VAL A 12 10.61 -12.25 -1.79
CA VAL A 12 9.34 -12.17 -1.07
C VAL A 12 8.20 -12.25 -2.08
N ARG A 13 7.30 -13.19 -1.84
CA ARG A 13 6.12 -13.39 -2.68
C ARG A 13 4.87 -13.35 -1.82
N PHE A 14 3.77 -12.92 -2.38
CA PHE A 14 2.50 -12.95 -1.68
C PHE A 14 1.34 -13.35 -2.59
N LYS A 15 0.27 -13.79 -1.96
CA LYS A 15 -1.01 -14.07 -2.59
C LYS A 15 -2.08 -13.28 -1.86
N ALA A 16 -2.98 -12.66 -2.60
CA ALA A 16 -4.13 -11.94 -2.06
C ALA A 16 -5.40 -12.58 -2.60
N GLU A 17 -6.28 -13.00 -1.70
CA GLU A 17 -7.53 -13.65 -2.04
C GLU A 17 -8.69 -12.66 -2.03
N GLY A 18 -9.49 -12.68 -3.09
CA GLY A 18 -10.68 -11.84 -3.21
C GLY A 18 -10.38 -10.42 -3.65
N GLU A 19 -11.37 -9.55 -3.47
CA GLU A 19 -11.26 -8.15 -3.84
C GLU A 19 -10.77 -7.31 -2.65
N PRO A 20 -10.03 -6.23 -2.90
CA PRO A 20 -9.64 -5.32 -1.83
C PRO A 20 -10.84 -4.56 -1.27
N LEU A 21 -10.75 -4.15 -0.02
CA LEU A 21 -11.78 -3.34 0.62
C LEU A 21 -11.84 -1.94 0.01
N ASN A 22 -10.70 -1.42 -0.39
CA ASN A 22 -10.57 -0.16 -1.12
C ASN A 22 -9.22 -0.10 -1.80
N VAL A 23 -9.09 0.80 -2.79
CA VAL A 23 -7.81 1.09 -3.46
C VAL A 23 -7.67 2.61 -3.47
N ARG A 24 -6.68 3.13 -2.76
CA ARG A 24 -6.52 4.57 -2.50
C ARG A 24 -5.10 5.05 -2.73
N ILE A 25 -5.01 6.32 -3.07
CA ILE A 25 -3.76 7.04 -3.20
C ILE A 25 -3.60 7.91 -1.95
N CYS A 26 -2.60 7.62 -1.13
CA CYS A 26 -2.36 8.33 0.13
C CYS A 26 -1.21 9.33 -0.04
N HIS A 27 -1.51 10.60 0.20
CA HIS A 27 -0.54 11.69 0.09
C HIS A 27 0.08 12.09 1.44
N CYS A 28 -0.18 11.35 2.51
CA CYS A 28 0.32 11.75 3.83
C CYS A 28 1.84 11.77 3.89
N ARG A 29 2.37 12.63 4.75
CA ARG A 29 3.81 12.84 4.89
C ARG A 29 4.56 11.56 5.25
N ILE A 30 3.96 10.72 6.11
CA ILE A 30 4.57 9.45 6.51
C ILE A 30 4.69 8.51 5.31
N CYS A 31 3.64 8.41 4.50
CA CYS A 31 3.67 7.60 3.28
C CYS A 31 4.72 8.11 2.29
N GLN A 32 4.81 9.43 2.11
CA GLN A 32 5.83 10.01 1.24
C GLN A 32 7.24 9.60 1.69
N LYS A 33 7.51 9.72 2.98
CA LYS A 33 8.81 9.37 3.55
C LYS A 33 9.09 7.87 3.47
N ALA A 34 8.10 7.06 3.85
CA ALA A 34 8.26 5.61 3.89
C ALA A 34 8.49 5.02 2.50
N MET A 35 7.82 5.57 1.50
CA MET A 35 7.91 5.05 0.13
C MET A 35 8.99 5.73 -0.70
N GLY A 36 9.50 6.88 -0.26
CA GLY A 36 10.40 7.69 -1.08
C GLY A 36 9.73 8.13 -2.39
N SER A 37 8.46 8.49 -2.31
CA SER A 37 7.58 8.76 -3.45
C SER A 37 6.62 9.88 -3.09
N PRO A 38 6.04 10.59 -4.09
CA PRO A 38 5.05 11.63 -3.82
C PRO A 38 3.81 11.12 -3.09
N TYR A 39 3.50 9.83 -3.21
CA TYR A 39 2.34 9.21 -2.59
C TYR A 39 2.51 7.69 -2.54
N PHE A 40 1.64 7.06 -1.75
CA PHE A 40 1.55 5.60 -1.67
C PHE A 40 0.23 5.16 -2.26
N VAL A 41 0.28 4.30 -3.28
CA VAL A 41 -0.92 3.70 -3.87
C VAL A 41 -1.06 2.29 -3.31
N ARG A 42 -2.19 2.02 -2.66
CA ARG A 42 -2.39 0.75 -1.96
C ARG A 42 -3.76 0.15 -2.20
N ALA A 43 -3.77 -1.18 -2.29
CA ALA A 43 -4.99 -1.98 -2.23
C ALA A 43 -5.10 -2.52 -0.80
N GLN A 44 -6.20 -2.19 -0.10
CA GLN A 44 -6.41 -2.57 1.28
C GLN A 44 -7.09 -3.92 1.37
N PHE A 45 -6.48 -4.85 2.10
CA PHE A 45 -7.02 -6.18 2.33
C PHE A 45 -7.14 -6.46 3.82
N ASP A 46 -8.05 -7.35 4.18
CA ASP A 46 -7.97 -8.03 5.47
C ASP A 46 -6.70 -8.87 5.47
N GLN A 47 -5.93 -8.84 6.56
CA GLN A 47 -4.68 -9.60 6.64
C GLN A 47 -4.89 -11.10 6.41
N ARG A 48 -6.06 -11.62 6.76
CA ARG A 48 -6.40 -13.04 6.56
C ARG A 48 -6.49 -13.43 5.09
N ALA A 49 -6.69 -12.45 4.21
CA ALA A 49 -6.72 -12.68 2.76
C ALA A 49 -5.31 -12.78 2.16
N LEU A 50 -4.28 -12.47 2.93
CA LEU A 50 -2.89 -12.42 2.45
C LEU A 50 -2.08 -13.59 2.94
N THR A 51 -1.36 -14.24 2.04
CA THR A 51 -0.35 -15.24 2.37
C THR A 51 0.99 -14.71 1.87
N VAL A 52 1.94 -14.55 2.79
CA VAL A 52 3.26 -13.95 2.48
C VAL A 52 4.33 -14.99 2.74
N GLU A 53 5.22 -15.17 1.76
CA GLU A 53 6.37 -16.08 1.84
C GLU A 53 7.66 -15.30 1.59
N GLY A 54 8.70 -15.67 2.30
CA GLY A 54 10.01 -15.07 2.16
C GLY A 54 10.38 -14.19 3.35
N ASP A 55 11.65 -13.74 3.33
CA ASP A 55 12.23 -13.01 4.46
C ASP A 55 12.04 -11.51 4.29
N ALA A 56 10.99 -11.00 4.93
CA ALA A 56 10.67 -9.59 4.92
C ALA A 56 11.06 -8.93 6.24
N ALA A 57 11.50 -7.68 6.17
CA ALA A 57 11.80 -6.86 7.33
C ALA A 57 10.65 -5.91 7.61
N ARG A 58 10.61 -5.38 8.82
CA ARG A 58 9.56 -4.46 9.26
C ARG A 58 10.17 -3.26 9.95
N TYR A 59 9.56 -2.12 9.72
CA TYR A 59 9.89 -0.88 10.43
C TYR A 59 8.60 -0.22 10.92
N ALA A 60 8.52 0.07 12.19
CA ALA A 60 7.36 0.77 12.76
C ALA A 60 7.39 2.24 12.33
N SER A 61 6.57 2.59 11.36
CA SER A 61 6.47 3.95 10.86
C SER A 61 5.56 4.82 11.72
N SER A 62 4.70 4.19 12.49
CA SER A 62 3.83 4.83 13.46
C SER A 62 3.48 3.83 14.55
N GLU A 63 2.69 4.26 15.53
CA GLU A 63 2.28 3.39 16.64
C GLU A 63 1.57 2.13 16.19
N ASN A 64 0.80 2.22 15.10
CA ASN A 64 -0.07 1.12 14.65
C ASN A 64 0.37 0.45 13.36
N ILE A 65 1.35 1.00 12.64
CA ILE A 65 1.67 0.54 11.29
C ILE A 65 3.13 0.16 11.17
N ASP A 66 3.36 -1.06 10.69
CA ASP A 66 4.66 -1.51 10.23
C ASP A 66 4.75 -1.38 8.72
N ARG A 67 5.87 -0.87 8.25
CA ARG A 67 6.22 -0.91 6.82
C ARG A 67 7.00 -2.19 6.59
N VAL A 68 6.46 -3.06 5.75
CA VAL A 68 7.03 -4.37 5.45
C VAL A 68 7.72 -4.29 4.10
N PHE A 69 8.97 -4.71 4.06
CA PHE A 69 9.80 -4.60 2.86
C PHE A 69 10.72 -5.81 2.73
N CYS A 70 11.18 -6.07 1.50
CA CYS A 70 12.12 -7.16 1.26
C CYS A 70 13.49 -6.83 1.88
N LYS A 71 14.02 -7.74 2.67
CA LYS A 71 15.35 -7.60 3.26
C LYS A 71 16.46 -7.52 2.23
N ARG A 72 16.26 -8.16 1.08
CA ARG A 72 17.29 -8.30 0.05
C ARG A 72 17.31 -7.14 -0.92
N CYS A 73 16.17 -6.75 -1.47
CA CYS A 73 16.11 -5.70 -2.50
C CYS A 73 15.47 -4.41 -2.03
N GLY A 74 14.87 -4.39 -0.86
CA GLY A 74 14.27 -3.20 -0.28
C GLY A 74 12.91 -2.81 -0.83
N THR A 75 12.31 -3.58 -1.72
CA THR A 75 10.98 -3.27 -2.24
C THR A 75 9.98 -3.12 -1.08
N ARG A 76 9.26 -2.01 -1.04
CA ARG A 76 8.18 -1.78 -0.06
C ARG A 76 6.95 -2.54 -0.52
N LEU A 77 6.44 -3.41 0.34
CA LEU A 77 5.36 -4.32 -0.01
C LEU A 77 4.06 -3.96 0.67
N PHE A 78 4.09 -3.73 1.99
CA PHE A 78 2.86 -3.54 2.75
C PHE A 78 2.97 -2.43 3.78
N ALA A 79 1.81 -1.79 4.05
CA ALA A 79 1.56 -1.06 5.27
C ALA A 79 0.69 -1.97 6.14
N TRP A 80 1.29 -2.59 7.14
CA TRP A 80 0.69 -3.67 7.93
C TRP A 80 0.24 -3.16 9.28
N ARG A 81 -1.05 -3.26 9.59
CA ARG A 81 -1.55 -2.84 10.90
C ARG A 81 -1.20 -3.89 11.96
N ARG A 82 -0.58 -3.43 13.05
CA ARG A 82 -0.16 -4.34 14.14
C ARG A 82 -1.31 -4.91 14.93
N ASN A 83 -2.50 -4.30 14.86
CA ASN A 83 -3.68 -4.85 15.51
C ASN A 83 -4.26 -6.11 14.85
N GLY A 84 -3.62 -6.58 13.78
CA GLY A 84 -4.01 -7.82 13.12
C GLY A 84 -5.20 -7.70 12.17
N THR A 85 -5.61 -6.49 11.79
CA THR A 85 -6.82 -6.31 10.97
C THR A 85 -6.53 -6.16 9.48
N LEU A 86 -5.88 -5.08 9.08
CA LEU A 86 -5.75 -4.69 7.68
C LEU A 86 -4.31 -4.54 7.25
N ALA A 87 -4.09 -4.69 5.95
CA ALA A 87 -2.80 -4.42 5.33
C ALA A 87 -3.04 -3.73 3.98
N GLY A 88 -2.32 -2.65 3.74
CA GLY A 88 -2.30 -1.98 2.45
C GLY A 88 -1.19 -2.54 1.60
N VAL A 89 -1.54 -3.20 0.51
CA VAL A 89 -0.57 -3.78 -0.43
C VAL A 89 -0.16 -2.72 -1.44
N ALA A 90 1.14 -2.50 -1.59
CA ALA A 90 1.66 -1.58 -2.60
C ALA A 90 1.19 -2.03 -3.97
N LEU A 91 0.44 -1.18 -4.67
CA LEU A 91 -0.30 -1.57 -5.87
C LEU A 91 0.59 -2.13 -6.97
N ALA A 92 1.75 -1.52 -7.18
CA ALA A 92 2.65 -1.92 -8.25
C ALA A 92 3.42 -3.22 -7.98
N THR A 93 3.28 -3.80 -6.78
CA THR A 93 3.92 -5.09 -6.45
C THR A 93 3.11 -6.30 -6.89
N PHE A 94 1.87 -6.11 -7.31
CA PHE A 94 1.11 -7.19 -7.97
C PHE A 94 1.74 -7.52 -9.32
N ASP A 95 1.79 -8.80 -9.66
CA ASP A 95 2.32 -9.25 -10.95
C ASP A 95 1.52 -8.66 -12.10
N ASP A 96 0.19 -8.64 -11.99
CA ASP A 96 -0.66 -7.88 -12.91
C ASP A 96 -0.76 -6.44 -12.40
N ARG A 97 0.00 -5.54 -13.01
CA ARG A 97 0.01 -4.12 -12.64
C ARG A 97 -1.32 -3.41 -12.85
N ASN A 98 -2.23 -4.01 -13.60
CA ASN A 98 -3.54 -3.46 -13.90
C ASN A 98 -4.67 -4.20 -13.15
N ALA A 99 -4.32 -5.02 -12.16
CA ALA A 99 -5.30 -5.80 -11.41
C ALA A 99 -6.35 -4.93 -10.72
N PHE A 100 -5.92 -3.80 -10.17
CA PHE A 100 -6.79 -2.88 -9.44
C PHE A 100 -6.53 -1.45 -9.87
N VAL A 101 -7.56 -0.61 -9.74
CA VAL A 101 -7.48 0.82 -10.08
C VAL A 101 -7.88 1.62 -8.84
N PRO A 102 -7.11 2.62 -8.44
CA PRO A 102 -7.51 3.48 -7.32
C PRO A 102 -8.75 4.29 -7.66
N THR A 103 -9.56 4.57 -6.66
CA THR A 103 -10.81 5.32 -6.82
C THR A 103 -10.81 6.64 -6.05
N GLU A 104 -9.87 6.83 -5.13
CA GLU A 104 -9.89 7.98 -4.23
C GLU A 104 -8.48 8.42 -3.85
N HIS A 105 -8.35 9.72 -3.57
CA HIS A 105 -7.17 10.30 -2.93
C HIS A 105 -7.49 10.61 -1.48
N ILE A 106 -6.58 10.28 -0.58
CA ILE A 106 -6.68 10.65 0.84
C ILE A 106 -5.45 11.45 1.27
N TRP A 107 -5.60 12.23 2.34
CA TRP A 107 -4.56 13.11 2.87
C TRP A 107 -4.06 14.11 1.82
N VAL A 108 -4.97 14.64 1.03
CA VAL A 108 -4.65 15.63 -0.02
C VAL A 108 -4.09 16.90 0.59
N SER A 109 -4.45 17.22 1.84
CA SER A 109 -3.91 18.36 2.57
C SER A 109 -2.38 18.33 2.70
N GLU A 110 -1.77 17.14 2.61
CA GLU A 110 -0.33 16.95 2.76
C GLU A 110 0.39 16.67 1.44
N LYS A 111 -0.31 16.71 0.32
CA LYS A 111 0.31 16.41 -0.98
C LYS A 111 1.46 17.36 -1.29
N MET A 112 2.43 16.89 -2.05
CA MET A 112 3.51 17.74 -2.54
C MET A 112 2.94 18.83 -3.44
N GLY A 113 3.49 20.04 -3.33
CA GLY A 113 2.93 21.22 -4.03
C GLY A 113 2.89 21.10 -5.54
N TRP A 114 3.85 20.39 -6.14
CA TRP A 114 3.88 20.22 -7.60
C TRP A 114 2.91 19.13 -8.11
N VAL A 115 2.38 18.30 -7.22
CA VAL A 115 1.45 17.24 -7.62
C VAL A 115 0.11 17.88 -7.97
N THR A 116 -0.32 17.69 -9.21
CA THR A 116 -1.61 18.14 -9.71
C THR A 116 -2.54 16.94 -9.84
N ILE A 117 -3.72 17.04 -9.24
CA ILE A 117 -4.73 15.98 -9.32
C ILE A 117 -5.81 16.42 -10.30
N GLU A 118 -5.84 15.77 -11.47
CA GLU A 118 -6.76 16.10 -12.56
C GLU A 118 -7.50 14.86 -13.10
N ASP A 119 -7.58 13.80 -12.28
CA ASP A 119 -8.13 12.51 -12.70
C ASP A 119 -9.64 12.37 -12.44
N GLY A 120 -10.26 13.36 -11.82
CA GLY A 120 -11.70 13.32 -11.49
C GLY A 120 -12.06 12.42 -10.33
N MET A 121 -11.08 11.79 -9.68
CA MET A 121 -11.34 10.94 -8.52
C MET A 121 -11.71 11.79 -7.29
N ILE A 122 -12.46 11.19 -6.38
CA ILE A 122 -12.82 11.80 -5.10
C ILE A 122 -11.57 12.11 -4.30
N ARG A 123 -11.55 13.27 -3.64
CA ARG A 123 -10.44 13.74 -2.81
C ARG A 123 -10.91 13.96 -1.39
N TYR A 124 -10.10 13.53 -0.44
CA TYR A 124 -10.33 13.78 0.99
C TYR A 124 -9.11 14.48 1.56
N GLU A 125 -9.34 15.55 2.32
CA GLU A 125 -8.27 16.33 2.94
C GLU A 125 -7.48 15.50 3.95
N GLY A 126 -8.16 14.63 4.69
CA GLY A 126 -7.57 13.70 5.62
C GLY A 126 -7.93 12.27 5.27
N THR A 127 -8.12 11.44 6.29
CA THR A 127 -8.58 10.07 6.10
C THR A 127 -10.09 10.04 5.92
N ILE A 128 -10.59 8.90 5.43
CA ILE A 128 -12.01 8.64 5.31
C ILE A 128 -12.42 7.74 6.47
N PRO A 129 -13.55 8.01 7.15
CA PRO A 129 -14.11 7.05 8.09
C PRO A 129 -14.45 5.75 7.37
N THR A 130 -14.00 4.64 7.91
CA THR A 130 -14.27 3.31 7.32
C THR A 130 -15.38 2.61 8.04
#